data_e4b9d7e20533b230f5641ec568437139
#
_entry.id   e4b9d7e20533b230f5641ec568437139
#
_cell.length_a   1.000
_cell.length_b   1.000
_cell.length_c   1.000
_cell.angle_alpha   90.00
_cell.angle_beta   90.00
_cell.angle_gamma   90.00
#
_symmetry.space_group_name_H-M   'P 1'
#
loop_
_entity.id
_entity.type
_entity.pdbx_description
1 polymer ?
#
loop_
_entity_poly.entity_id
_entity_poly.type
_entity_poly.pdbx_seq_one_letter_code
_entity_poly.pdbx_strand_id
1 'polypeptide(L)'
;MEMGKLSRRKFMGTAAMAGVALSGMGGSFAGAQALKSAADWDEKNGPAPAAPDAPQARPLVAGAIPIIDAHIHLFDQTRSVFSGYTGGLFYRQVNKPSTPAAYAALARPTGIVGAIVVESAAQYIDDNLYYLETSRDNPIMVGVSGNIDPGSNEFAKYLNHFHRDPLFRAIRSSRFYTRDASGKVALNPAQVANLKLLAQADLALDTANPSMDLMNANVLLADAVPDLRIIMDHLPSFDPTPDGQAAYEEVIKEMAARPNISVKLTEVYHPKPGDGGVIVKNYEALRARLEYLFDAFGEDRVMFGTDYPNSYGVATISEEVGLMQQFFSTKPRAQQEKYFWQNSSMIYKWVKRADDQPTPLAQGKAAPPAPARMGPGGPGGPRPQG
;
A
#
# COMPACT_ATOMS: atom_id res chain seq x y z
N MET A 1 -33.33 13.88 40.24
CA MET A 1 -31.99 13.26 40.18
C MET A 1 -31.36 13.72 38.89
N GLU A 2 -30.56 14.79 38.99
CA GLU A 2 -29.93 15.43 37.82
C GLU A 2 -28.69 14.67 37.42
N MET A 3 -28.63 14.25 36.17
CA MET A 3 -27.40 13.75 35.56
C MET A 3 -26.58 14.95 35.06
N GLY A 4 -25.46 15.20 35.71
CA GLY A 4 -24.56 16.31 35.43
C GLY A 4 -23.92 16.25 34.03
N LYS A 5 -24.00 17.37 33.36
CA LYS A 5 -23.33 17.64 32.08
C LYS A 5 -21.82 17.66 32.29
N LEU A 6 -21.12 16.64 31.80
CA LEU A 6 -19.66 16.65 31.70
C LEU A 6 -19.23 17.61 30.59
N SER A 7 -18.56 18.66 30.99
CA SER A 7 -18.07 19.75 30.14
C SER A 7 -17.02 19.30 29.16
N ARG A 8 -17.24 19.57 27.85
CA ARG A 8 -16.33 19.37 26.71
C ARG A 8 -15.00 20.14 26.79
N ARG A 9 -14.74 20.86 27.87
CA ARG A 9 -13.55 21.72 28.01
C ARG A 9 -12.32 21.10 28.70
N LYS A 10 -12.36 19.85 29.14
CA LYS A 10 -11.21 19.20 29.82
C LYS A 10 -10.46 18.16 28.96
N PHE A 11 -10.78 18.02 27.68
CA PHE A 11 -10.07 17.09 26.79
C PHE A 11 -9.08 17.77 25.82
N MET A 12 -8.89 19.09 25.96
CA MET A 12 -7.91 19.84 25.15
C MET A 12 -6.65 20.23 25.92
N GLY A 13 -6.13 19.37 26.74
CA GLY A 13 -4.92 19.64 27.47
C GLY A 13 -4.09 18.38 27.66
N THR A 14 -3.16 18.19 26.77
CA THR A 14 -2.01 17.27 26.75
C THR A 14 -2.04 16.25 25.62
N ALA A 15 -2.12 16.70 24.36
CA ALA A 15 -1.41 16.05 23.28
C ALA A 15 0.02 16.64 23.29
N ALA A 16 0.82 16.25 24.27
CA ALA A 16 2.25 16.41 24.20
C ALA A 16 2.72 15.60 22.99
N MET A 17 3.28 16.29 22.02
CA MET A 17 4.04 15.72 20.94
C MET A 17 5.08 14.76 21.53
N ALA A 18 4.80 13.47 21.51
CA ALA A 18 5.82 12.46 21.56
C ALA A 18 6.53 12.49 20.19
N GLY A 19 7.36 13.49 20.01
CA GLY A 19 8.42 13.42 19.02
C GLY A 19 9.25 12.21 19.36
N VAL A 20 9.13 11.15 18.55
CA VAL A 20 10.15 10.10 18.55
C VAL A 20 11.41 10.78 18.09
N ALA A 21 12.24 11.14 19.06
CA ALA A 21 13.60 11.53 18.81
C ALA A 21 14.30 10.31 18.20
N LEU A 22 14.49 10.33 16.88
CA LEU A 22 15.50 9.55 16.20
C LEU A 22 16.87 10.12 16.62
N SER A 23 17.29 9.78 17.83
CA SER A 23 18.65 9.97 18.29
C SER A 23 19.45 8.73 17.96
N GLY A 24 20.30 8.85 16.95
CA GLY A 24 21.40 7.94 16.75
C GLY A 24 21.52 7.35 15.35
N MET A 25 21.89 8.17 14.39
CA MET A 25 22.92 7.89 13.39
C MET A 25 23.13 9.18 12.60
N GLY A 26 24.31 9.78 12.76
CA GLY A 26 24.71 10.99 12.05
C GLY A 26 24.99 10.70 10.57
N GLY A 27 23.94 10.66 9.79
CA GLY A 27 23.99 10.77 8.34
C GLY A 27 23.48 12.16 7.97
N SER A 28 24.33 13.01 7.41
CA SER A 28 23.98 14.37 7.03
C SER A 28 22.89 14.33 5.95
N PHE A 29 21.75 14.93 6.24
CA PHE A 29 20.60 15.07 5.36
C PHE A 29 20.90 16.00 4.18
N ALA A 30 21.65 15.54 3.18
CA ALA A 30 21.68 16.17 1.86
C ALA A 30 20.31 16.02 1.14
N GLY A 31 19.51 15.01 1.52
CA GLY A 31 18.17 14.79 0.97
C GLY A 31 17.12 15.84 1.34
N ALA A 32 17.31 16.63 2.41
CA ALA A 32 16.36 17.66 2.82
C ALA A 32 16.31 18.87 1.87
N GLN A 33 17.39 19.13 1.12
CA GLN A 33 17.50 20.29 0.25
C GLN A 33 16.82 20.05 -1.13
N ALA A 34 16.90 18.83 -1.65
CA ALA A 34 16.22 18.47 -2.88
C ALA A 34 14.72 18.22 -2.65
N LEU A 35 14.34 17.70 -1.49
CA LEU A 35 12.94 17.68 -1.05
C LEU A 35 12.34 19.08 -0.90
N LYS A 36 13.12 20.08 -0.50
CA LYS A 36 12.71 21.50 -0.50
C LYS A 36 12.49 22.03 -1.90
N SER A 37 13.29 21.67 -2.89
CA SER A 37 13.12 22.16 -4.26
C SER A 37 11.91 21.55 -4.98
N ALA A 38 11.63 20.26 -4.78
CA ALA A 38 10.37 19.65 -5.22
C ALA A 38 9.16 20.28 -4.52
N ALA A 39 9.34 20.67 -3.26
CA ALA A 39 8.33 21.31 -2.43
C ALA A 39 8.02 22.75 -2.81
N ASP A 40 9.05 23.53 -3.06
CA ASP A 40 8.92 24.95 -3.44
C ASP A 40 8.34 25.09 -4.86
N TRP A 41 8.45 24.03 -5.66
CA TRP A 41 7.95 24.01 -7.02
C TRP A 41 6.42 23.89 -7.07
N ASP A 42 5.82 23.14 -6.16
CA ASP A 42 4.41 22.73 -6.19
C ASP A 42 3.43 23.81 -5.65
N GLU A 43 3.87 24.69 -4.77
CA GLU A 43 3.02 25.78 -4.23
C GLU A 43 2.54 26.78 -5.28
N LYS A 44 3.27 26.92 -6.38
CA LYS A 44 3.00 27.95 -7.41
C LYS A 44 2.46 27.38 -8.73
N ASN A 45 2.71 26.13 -9.08
CA ASN A 45 2.61 25.65 -10.46
C ASN A 45 1.73 24.40 -10.66
N GLY A 46 1.20 23.80 -9.60
CA GLY A 46 0.47 22.52 -9.73
C GLY A 46 1.41 21.31 -9.93
N PRO A 47 0.95 20.22 -10.54
CA PRO A 47 1.77 19.03 -10.74
C PRO A 47 3.00 19.34 -11.57
N ALA A 48 4.12 18.66 -11.27
CA ALA A 48 5.37 18.82 -12.01
C ALA A 48 5.11 18.70 -13.53
N PRO A 49 5.62 19.63 -14.37
CA PRO A 49 5.50 19.45 -15.79
C PRO A 49 6.10 18.12 -16.20
N ALA A 50 5.43 17.42 -17.11
CA ALA A 50 5.96 16.23 -17.71
C ALA A 50 7.36 16.54 -18.25
N ALA A 51 8.37 15.75 -17.83
CA ALA A 51 9.69 15.92 -18.41
C ALA A 51 9.61 15.58 -19.91
N PRO A 52 10.23 16.39 -20.80
CA PRO A 52 10.15 16.14 -22.24
C PRO A 52 10.56 14.72 -22.65
N ASP A 53 11.48 14.14 -21.90
CA ASP A 53 12.03 12.80 -22.15
C ASP A 53 11.35 11.67 -21.36
N ALA A 54 10.34 12.01 -20.52
CA ALA A 54 9.62 10.99 -19.77
C ALA A 54 8.66 10.24 -20.71
N PRO A 55 8.64 8.89 -20.65
CA PRO A 55 7.65 8.11 -21.37
C PRO A 55 6.23 8.53 -20.98
N GLN A 56 5.38 8.74 -21.97
CA GLN A 56 3.97 9.09 -21.76
C GLN A 56 3.07 7.92 -22.10
N ALA A 57 1.94 7.80 -21.41
CA ALA A 57 0.94 6.79 -21.71
C ALA A 57 0.49 6.87 -23.17
N ARG A 58 0.37 5.72 -23.81
CA ARG A 58 -0.19 5.63 -25.16
C ARG A 58 -1.69 5.87 -25.11
N PRO A 59 -2.27 6.52 -26.11
CA PRO A 59 -3.72 6.68 -26.19
C PRO A 59 -4.45 5.33 -26.12
N LEU A 60 -5.59 5.29 -25.45
CA LEU A 60 -6.44 4.12 -25.39
C LEU A 60 -7.04 3.85 -26.77
N VAL A 61 -6.69 2.71 -27.34
CA VAL A 61 -7.19 2.26 -28.65
C VAL A 61 -7.91 0.90 -28.50
N ALA A 62 -8.73 0.56 -29.48
CA ALA A 62 -9.40 -0.75 -29.49
C ALA A 62 -8.37 -1.89 -29.41
N GLY A 63 -8.58 -2.84 -28.50
CA GLY A 63 -7.66 -3.94 -28.24
C GLY A 63 -6.47 -3.61 -27.34
N ALA A 64 -6.40 -2.40 -26.79
CA ALA A 64 -5.44 -2.07 -25.74
C ALA A 64 -5.64 -2.96 -24.52
N ILE A 65 -4.55 -3.19 -23.78
CA ILE A 65 -4.61 -3.95 -22.53
C ILE A 65 -5.23 -3.02 -21.47
N PRO A 66 -6.33 -3.43 -20.80
CA PRO A 66 -6.88 -2.66 -19.69
C PRO A 66 -5.91 -2.64 -18.52
N ILE A 67 -5.88 -1.56 -17.76
CA ILE A 67 -5.00 -1.40 -16.61
C ILE A 67 -5.83 -1.34 -15.34
N ILE A 68 -5.45 -2.16 -14.35
CA ILE A 68 -5.91 -2.04 -12.97
C ILE A 68 -4.76 -1.47 -12.14
N ASP A 69 -4.97 -0.27 -11.62
CA ASP A 69 -4.04 0.39 -10.72
C ASP A 69 -4.17 -0.23 -9.32
N ALA A 70 -3.17 -0.98 -8.90
CA ALA A 70 -3.23 -1.70 -7.63
C ALA A 70 -2.84 -0.84 -6.41
N HIS A 71 -2.64 0.47 -6.58
CA HIS A 71 -2.25 1.33 -5.46
C HIS A 71 -2.58 2.80 -5.68
N ILE A 72 -3.67 3.24 -5.05
CA ILE A 72 -4.02 4.66 -4.93
C ILE A 72 -4.47 4.99 -3.52
N HIS A 73 -4.43 6.28 -3.16
CA HIS A 73 -4.94 6.79 -1.90
C HIS A 73 -6.09 7.76 -2.11
N LEU A 74 -7.15 7.58 -1.32
CA LEU A 74 -8.25 8.53 -1.21
C LEU A 74 -8.23 9.17 0.17
N PHE A 75 -8.46 10.47 0.23
CA PHE A 75 -8.61 11.19 1.49
C PHE A 75 -9.43 12.46 1.29
N ASP A 76 -10.04 12.92 2.36
CA ASP A 76 -10.78 14.16 2.41
C ASP A 76 -10.56 14.83 3.77
N GLN A 77 -9.72 15.84 3.79
CA GLN A 77 -9.39 16.60 4.99
C GLN A 77 -10.53 17.49 5.50
N THR A 78 -11.63 17.63 4.75
CA THR A 78 -12.81 18.37 5.20
C THR A 78 -13.73 17.54 6.11
N ARG A 79 -13.48 16.23 6.21
CA ARG A 79 -14.23 15.33 7.10
C ARG A 79 -14.02 15.69 8.57
N SER A 80 -15.04 15.47 9.37
CA SER A 80 -14.99 15.69 10.83
C SER A 80 -14.02 14.76 11.55
N VAL A 81 -13.78 13.57 11.00
CA VAL A 81 -12.74 12.61 11.41
C VAL A 81 -11.83 12.40 10.23
N PHE A 82 -10.58 12.72 10.42
CA PHE A 82 -9.54 12.66 9.38
C PHE A 82 -8.20 12.24 9.97
N SER A 83 -7.52 11.32 9.33
CA SER A 83 -6.25 10.74 9.81
C SER A 83 -5.06 11.69 9.81
N GLY A 84 -5.19 12.88 9.19
CA GLY A 84 -4.11 13.84 9.01
C GLY A 84 -3.24 13.60 7.76
N TYR A 85 -3.50 12.54 6.99
CA TYR A 85 -2.78 12.27 5.76
C TYR A 85 -3.23 13.20 4.64
N THR A 86 -2.30 13.89 4.01
CA THR A 86 -2.52 14.88 2.95
C THR A 86 -1.75 14.59 1.67
N GLY A 87 -1.42 13.31 1.40
CA GLY A 87 -0.81 12.87 0.17
C GLY A 87 0.71 12.69 0.20
N GLY A 88 1.31 12.55 1.38
CA GLY A 88 2.74 12.24 1.51
C GLY A 88 3.69 13.38 1.12
N LEU A 89 4.98 13.04 0.95
CA LEU A 89 6.07 14.01 0.76
C LEU A 89 6.00 14.75 -0.60
N PHE A 90 5.45 14.11 -1.61
CA PHE A 90 5.46 14.60 -2.99
C PHE A 90 4.11 15.13 -3.46
N TYR A 91 3.04 14.95 -2.66
CA TYR A 91 1.74 15.52 -2.92
C TYR A 91 1.48 16.72 -2.01
N ARG A 92 1.40 17.91 -2.59
CA ARG A 92 1.32 19.15 -1.81
C ARG A 92 0.11 20.01 -2.08
N GLN A 93 -0.90 19.49 -2.72
CA GLN A 93 -2.17 20.20 -2.81
C GLN A 93 -2.91 20.13 -1.47
N VAL A 94 -2.36 20.77 -0.47
CA VAL A 94 -2.62 20.63 0.97
C VAL A 94 -4.08 20.85 1.38
N ASN A 95 -4.95 21.32 0.53
CA ASN A 95 -6.35 21.60 0.84
C ASN A 95 -7.33 21.03 -0.19
N LYS A 96 -6.88 20.06 -0.99
CA LYS A 96 -7.76 19.41 -1.97
C LYS A 96 -7.93 17.93 -1.61
N PRO A 97 -9.17 17.44 -1.53
CA PRO A 97 -9.42 16.00 -1.34
C PRO A 97 -8.91 15.19 -2.53
N SER A 98 -8.33 14.01 -2.26
CA SER A 98 -8.11 13.00 -3.27
C SER A 98 -9.39 12.18 -3.43
N THR A 99 -10.16 12.48 -4.48
CA THR A 99 -11.45 11.83 -4.72
C THR A 99 -11.41 10.88 -5.90
N PRO A 100 -12.31 9.88 -5.98
CA PRO A 100 -12.44 9.02 -7.15
C PRO A 100 -12.64 9.77 -8.47
N ALA A 101 -13.39 10.87 -8.45
CA ALA A 101 -13.63 11.66 -9.65
C ALA A 101 -12.36 12.38 -10.14
N ALA A 102 -11.59 12.97 -9.22
CA ALA A 102 -10.31 13.62 -9.54
C ALA A 102 -9.31 12.59 -10.10
N TYR A 103 -9.20 11.43 -9.45
CA TYR A 103 -8.37 10.34 -9.95
C TYR A 103 -8.81 9.84 -11.32
N ALA A 104 -10.11 9.53 -11.51
CA ALA A 104 -10.64 9.02 -12.77
C ALA A 104 -10.40 9.96 -13.96
N ALA A 105 -10.46 11.27 -13.73
CA ALA A 105 -10.20 12.27 -14.77
C ALA A 105 -8.75 12.20 -15.30
N LEU A 106 -7.80 11.84 -14.45
CA LEU A 106 -6.38 11.69 -14.81
C LEU A 106 -6.06 10.27 -15.31
N ALA A 107 -6.69 9.25 -14.73
CA ALA A 107 -6.36 7.85 -14.95
C ALA A 107 -6.99 7.28 -16.23
N ARG A 108 -8.28 7.53 -16.49
CA ARG A 108 -8.99 6.94 -17.64
C ARG A 108 -8.35 7.25 -19.00
N PRO A 109 -7.83 8.45 -19.28
CA PRO A 109 -7.14 8.71 -20.55
C PRO A 109 -5.90 7.83 -20.79
N THR A 110 -5.33 7.25 -19.74
CA THR A 110 -4.13 6.39 -19.82
C THR A 110 -4.43 4.91 -19.99
N GLY A 111 -5.71 4.51 -20.01
CA GLY A 111 -6.13 3.11 -20.10
C GLY A 111 -6.40 2.44 -18.75
N ILE A 112 -6.33 3.18 -17.65
CA ILE A 112 -6.73 2.67 -16.34
C ILE A 112 -8.26 2.62 -16.26
N VAL A 113 -8.78 1.42 -16.06
CA VAL A 113 -10.22 1.14 -15.99
C VAL A 113 -10.70 0.77 -14.58
N GLY A 114 -9.76 0.48 -13.67
CA GLY A 114 -10.07 0.15 -12.28
C GLY A 114 -8.89 0.47 -11.36
N ALA A 115 -9.19 0.69 -10.07
CA ALA A 115 -8.16 0.96 -9.06
C ALA A 115 -8.49 0.30 -7.72
N ILE A 116 -7.45 -0.05 -6.97
CA ILE A 116 -7.51 -0.51 -5.58
C ILE A 116 -7.12 0.65 -4.68
N VAL A 117 -8.05 1.03 -3.81
CA VAL A 117 -7.80 2.04 -2.78
C VAL A 117 -6.99 1.39 -1.66
N VAL A 118 -5.84 1.98 -1.34
CA VAL A 118 -5.00 1.56 -0.21
C VAL A 118 -5.14 2.59 0.90
N GLU A 119 -5.17 2.14 2.15
CA GLU A 119 -5.26 3.02 3.32
C GLU A 119 -4.13 4.07 3.30
N SER A 120 -4.40 5.25 3.86
CA SER A 120 -3.50 6.41 3.77
C SER A 120 -2.75 6.66 5.08
N ALA A 121 -1.99 5.66 5.58
CA ALA A 121 -1.36 5.72 6.90
C ALA A 121 -2.37 6.03 8.02
N ALA A 122 -3.58 5.49 7.88
CA ALA A 122 -4.71 5.77 8.74
C ALA A 122 -4.41 5.39 10.19
N GLN A 123 -4.76 6.28 11.10
CA GLN A 123 -4.69 6.03 12.53
C GLN A 123 -6.03 5.56 13.08
N TYR A 124 -7.09 5.69 12.27
CA TYR A 124 -8.47 5.41 12.68
C TYR A 124 -9.04 4.26 11.86
N ILE A 125 -9.56 3.27 12.57
CA ILE A 125 -10.25 2.12 11.96
C ILE A 125 -11.46 2.55 11.12
N ASP A 126 -12.09 3.66 11.49
CA ASP A 126 -13.26 4.22 10.81
C ASP A 126 -12.94 4.78 9.42
N ASP A 127 -11.67 5.02 9.08
CA ASP A 127 -11.29 5.39 7.72
C ASP A 127 -11.61 4.28 6.71
N ASN A 128 -11.69 3.02 7.13
CA ASN A 128 -12.17 1.92 6.28
C ASN A 128 -13.60 2.14 5.80
N LEU A 129 -14.46 2.72 6.63
CA LEU A 129 -15.84 3.06 6.23
C LEU A 129 -15.84 4.11 5.12
N TYR A 130 -15.00 5.13 5.25
CA TYR A 130 -14.84 6.15 4.21
C TYR A 130 -14.37 5.56 2.90
N TYR A 131 -13.33 4.70 2.91
CA TYR A 131 -12.84 4.07 1.69
C TYR A 131 -13.91 3.20 1.03
N LEU A 132 -14.65 2.41 1.81
CA LEU A 132 -15.69 1.52 1.32
C LEU A 132 -16.90 2.30 0.78
N GLU A 133 -17.40 3.30 1.51
CA GLU A 133 -18.54 4.13 1.09
C GLU A 133 -18.20 4.90 -0.20
N THR A 134 -17.07 5.59 -0.21
CA THR A 134 -16.60 6.33 -1.38
C THR A 134 -16.37 5.40 -2.58
N SER A 135 -15.88 4.19 -2.35
CA SER A 135 -15.69 3.20 -3.42
C SER A 135 -17.00 2.64 -3.96
N ARG A 136 -18.03 2.44 -3.10
CA ARG A 136 -19.34 1.91 -3.54
C ARG A 136 -19.98 2.79 -4.61
N ASP A 137 -19.87 4.09 -4.47
CA ASP A 137 -20.48 5.05 -5.38
C ASP A 137 -19.67 5.28 -6.66
N ASN A 138 -18.46 4.72 -6.75
CA ASN A 138 -17.54 4.96 -7.84
C ASN A 138 -17.02 3.64 -8.45
N PRO A 139 -17.59 3.17 -9.57
CA PRO A 139 -17.27 1.87 -10.18
C PRO A 139 -15.81 1.68 -10.61
N ILE A 140 -15.04 2.75 -10.77
CA ILE A 140 -13.59 2.63 -11.04
C ILE A 140 -12.84 2.02 -9.84
N MET A 141 -13.38 2.13 -8.62
CA MET A 141 -12.78 1.52 -7.42
C MET A 141 -13.22 0.05 -7.33
N VAL A 142 -12.30 -0.88 -7.57
CA VAL A 142 -12.58 -2.31 -7.67
C VAL A 142 -12.22 -3.10 -6.40
N GLY A 143 -11.54 -2.47 -5.45
CA GLY A 143 -11.16 -3.07 -4.17
C GLY A 143 -10.58 -2.05 -3.20
N VAL A 144 -10.49 -2.45 -1.94
CA VAL A 144 -9.93 -1.65 -0.83
C VAL A 144 -8.94 -2.52 -0.05
N SER A 145 -7.75 -2.01 0.14
CA SER A 145 -6.79 -2.47 1.14
C SER A 145 -6.86 -1.52 2.33
N GLY A 146 -7.58 -1.95 3.36
CA GLY A 146 -7.91 -1.11 4.50
C GLY A 146 -6.86 -1.16 5.61
N ASN A 147 -7.27 -0.66 6.77
CA ASN A 147 -6.45 -0.59 7.96
C ASN A 147 -7.07 -1.44 9.09
N ILE A 148 -6.40 -2.51 9.49
CA ILE A 148 -6.67 -3.22 10.75
C ILE A 148 -5.29 -3.54 11.35
N ASP A 149 -4.99 -2.99 12.53
CA ASP A 149 -3.72 -3.25 13.19
C ASP A 149 -3.63 -4.72 13.66
N PRO A 150 -2.67 -5.51 13.12
CA PRO A 150 -2.46 -6.89 13.57
C PRO A 150 -2.12 -7.01 15.07
N GLY A 151 -1.66 -5.92 15.71
CA GLY A 151 -1.40 -5.87 17.15
C GLY A 151 -2.64 -5.62 18.01
N SER A 152 -3.77 -5.29 17.41
CA SER A 152 -5.00 -4.99 18.15
C SER A 152 -5.63 -6.23 18.77
N ASN A 153 -6.05 -6.13 20.02
CA ASN A 153 -6.86 -7.16 20.70
C ASN A 153 -8.25 -7.33 20.04
N GLU A 154 -8.71 -6.34 19.28
CA GLU A 154 -9.98 -6.37 18.55
C GLU A 154 -9.82 -6.77 17.08
N PHE A 155 -8.63 -7.23 16.66
CA PHE A 155 -8.34 -7.57 15.26
C PHE A 155 -9.40 -8.49 14.65
N ALA A 156 -9.72 -9.59 15.32
CA ALA A 156 -10.70 -10.56 14.84
C ALA A 156 -12.11 -9.96 14.70
N LYS A 157 -12.49 -9.05 15.60
CA LYS A 157 -13.78 -8.33 15.54
C LYS A 157 -13.85 -7.41 14.31
N TYR A 158 -12.82 -6.60 14.08
CA TYR A 158 -12.77 -5.71 12.92
C TYR A 158 -12.63 -6.48 11.61
N LEU A 159 -11.81 -7.52 11.57
CA LEU A 159 -11.70 -8.41 10.42
C LEU A 159 -13.08 -9.00 10.05
N ASN A 160 -13.80 -9.54 11.04
CA ASN A 160 -15.13 -10.11 10.84
C ASN A 160 -16.18 -9.08 10.38
N HIS A 161 -16.01 -7.82 10.77
CA HIS A 161 -16.86 -6.72 10.31
C HIS A 161 -16.57 -6.36 8.84
N PHE A 162 -15.33 -6.00 8.53
CA PHE A 162 -14.97 -5.47 7.20
C PHE A 162 -14.91 -6.55 6.13
N HIS A 163 -14.51 -7.77 6.48
CA HIS A 163 -14.46 -8.88 5.52
C HIS A 163 -15.79 -9.16 4.80
N ARG A 164 -16.91 -8.80 5.38
CA ARG A 164 -18.25 -8.97 4.76
C ARG A 164 -18.47 -8.09 3.54
N ASP A 165 -17.77 -6.97 3.45
CA ASP A 165 -17.88 -6.10 2.29
C ASP A 165 -17.08 -6.69 1.11
N PRO A 166 -17.71 -6.89 -0.07
CA PRO A 166 -17.01 -7.47 -1.20
C PRO A 166 -15.87 -6.61 -1.74
N LEU A 167 -15.83 -5.32 -1.41
CA LEU A 167 -14.73 -4.43 -1.80
C LEU A 167 -13.54 -4.49 -0.84
N PHE A 168 -13.69 -4.99 0.38
CA PHE A 168 -12.58 -5.10 1.32
C PHE A 168 -11.73 -6.33 0.99
N ARG A 169 -10.55 -6.13 0.38
CA ARG A 169 -9.75 -7.19 -0.27
C ARG A 169 -8.41 -7.46 0.41
N ALA A 170 -7.93 -6.51 1.19
CA ALA A 170 -6.65 -6.58 1.88
C ALA A 170 -6.63 -5.66 3.10
N ILE A 171 -5.59 -5.79 3.90
CA ILE A 171 -5.19 -4.74 4.84
C ILE A 171 -3.75 -4.31 4.52
N ARG A 172 -3.39 -3.05 4.86
CA ARG A 172 -2.00 -2.60 4.84
C ARG A 172 -1.46 -2.49 6.27
N SER A 173 -0.37 -3.19 6.55
CA SER A 173 0.37 -3.07 7.81
C SER A 173 1.80 -3.55 7.66
N SER A 174 2.74 -2.80 8.23
CA SER A 174 4.15 -3.22 8.39
C SER A 174 4.49 -3.45 9.87
N ARG A 175 3.48 -3.56 10.76
CA ARG A 175 3.64 -3.65 12.22
C ARG A 175 3.45 -5.08 12.73
N PHE A 176 4.24 -6.02 12.27
CA PHE A 176 4.12 -7.44 12.68
C PHE A 176 5.46 -8.04 13.10
N TYR A 177 6.50 -7.23 13.18
CA TYR A 177 7.83 -7.65 13.58
C TYR A 177 8.47 -6.68 14.57
N THR A 178 9.53 -7.14 15.20
CA THR A 178 10.38 -6.39 16.12
C THR A 178 11.84 -6.83 15.91
N ARG A 179 12.75 -6.27 16.67
CA ARG A 179 14.11 -6.81 16.80
C ARG A 179 14.22 -7.56 18.13
N ASP A 180 14.80 -8.74 18.09
CA ASP A 180 15.13 -9.50 19.29
C ASP A 180 16.33 -8.92 20.06
N ALA A 181 16.70 -9.53 21.15
CA ALA A 181 17.83 -9.08 21.99
C ALA A 181 19.20 -9.10 21.27
N SER A 182 19.32 -9.85 20.17
CA SER A 182 20.52 -9.88 19.33
C SER A 182 20.49 -8.84 18.21
N GLY A 183 19.40 -8.08 18.10
CA GLY A 183 19.17 -7.10 17.02
C GLY A 183 18.63 -7.70 15.72
N LYS A 184 18.34 -9.00 15.69
CA LYS A 184 17.73 -9.65 14.51
C LYS A 184 16.24 -9.36 14.42
N VAL A 185 15.74 -9.30 13.18
CA VAL A 185 14.30 -9.23 12.90
C VAL A 185 13.62 -10.51 13.41
N ALA A 186 12.55 -10.33 14.17
CA ALA A 186 11.75 -11.39 14.73
C ALA A 186 10.25 -11.08 14.59
N LEU A 187 9.43 -12.07 14.32
CA LEU A 187 7.98 -11.90 14.26
C LEU A 187 7.38 -11.82 15.66
N ASN A 188 6.34 -11.02 15.81
CA ASN A 188 5.52 -11.01 17.01
C ASN A 188 4.47 -12.15 16.94
N PRO A 189 4.49 -13.16 17.84
CA PRO A 189 3.61 -14.32 17.75
C PRO A 189 2.11 -13.98 17.78
N ALA A 190 1.70 -12.95 18.56
CA ALA A 190 0.30 -12.55 18.64
C ALA A 190 -0.16 -11.92 17.31
N GLN A 191 0.69 -11.12 16.68
CA GLN A 191 0.40 -10.52 15.38
C GLN A 191 0.37 -11.58 14.27
N VAL A 192 1.27 -12.56 14.30
CA VAL A 192 1.24 -13.71 13.38
C VAL A 192 -0.06 -14.50 13.52
N ALA A 193 -0.57 -14.70 14.74
CA ALA A 193 -1.86 -15.36 14.96
C ALA A 193 -3.00 -14.60 14.29
N ASN A 194 -3.02 -13.26 14.39
CA ASN A 194 -4.01 -12.41 13.73
C ASN A 194 -3.84 -12.43 12.18
N LEU A 195 -2.62 -12.46 11.66
CA LEU A 195 -2.37 -12.58 10.23
C LEU A 195 -2.75 -13.96 9.65
N LYS A 196 -2.75 -15.02 10.48
CA LYS A 196 -3.36 -16.30 10.09
C LYS A 196 -4.87 -16.19 9.91
N LEU A 197 -5.56 -15.40 10.75
CA LEU A 197 -6.98 -15.12 10.56
C LEU A 197 -7.23 -14.33 9.27
N LEU A 198 -6.33 -13.40 8.92
CA LEU A 198 -6.40 -12.66 7.66
C LEU A 198 -6.31 -13.61 6.44
N ALA A 199 -5.37 -14.55 6.47
CA ALA A 199 -5.22 -15.58 5.44
C ALA A 199 -6.48 -16.47 5.33
N GLN A 200 -7.04 -16.90 6.47
CA GLN A 200 -8.27 -17.68 6.53
C GLN A 200 -9.48 -16.91 5.98
N ALA A 201 -9.49 -15.59 6.13
CA ALA A 201 -10.50 -14.71 5.54
C ALA A 201 -10.29 -14.46 4.03
N ASP A 202 -9.30 -15.10 3.42
CA ASP A 202 -8.92 -14.94 2.03
C ASP A 202 -8.62 -13.48 1.63
N LEU A 203 -8.04 -12.71 2.55
CA LEU A 203 -7.57 -11.36 2.34
C LEU A 203 -6.04 -11.32 2.17
N ALA A 204 -5.55 -10.29 1.47
CA ALA A 204 -4.13 -10.07 1.30
C ALA A 204 -3.56 -9.10 2.35
N LEU A 205 -2.24 -9.08 2.48
CA LEU A 205 -1.50 -8.12 3.31
C LEU A 205 -0.60 -7.26 2.42
N ASP A 206 -0.84 -5.96 2.37
CA ASP A 206 0.10 -4.98 1.84
C ASP A 206 1.11 -4.57 2.92
N THR A 207 2.39 -4.51 2.57
CA THR A 207 3.47 -4.03 3.42
C THR A 207 4.20 -2.89 2.72
N ALA A 208 4.28 -1.73 3.36
CA ALA A 208 4.76 -0.51 2.72
C ALA A 208 6.03 0.04 3.39
N ASN A 209 6.71 0.93 2.68
CA ASN A 209 7.98 1.54 3.04
C ASN A 209 9.11 0.50 3.15
N PRO A 210 9.60 0.01 1.99
CA PRO A 210 10.64 -1.01 1.93
C PRO A 210 11.85 -0.65 2.79
N SER A 211 12.29 -1.59 3.59
CA SER A 211 13.52 -1.54 4.36
C SER A 211 14.09 -2.94 4.49
N MET A 212 15.38 -3.06 4.78
CA MET A 212 15.99 -4.38 5.01
C MET A 212 15.27 -5.19 6.07
N ASP A 213 14.81 -4.53 7.16
CA ASP A 213 14.07 -5.18 8.23
C ASP A 213 12.72 -5.69 7.76
N LEU A 214 11.96 -4.86 7.05
CA LEU A 214 10.64 -5.25 6.55
C LEU A 214 10.72 -6.36 5.50
N MET A 215 11.71 -6.30 4.61
CA MET A 215 11.95 -7.37 3.62
C MET A 215 12.26 -8.71 4.31
N ASN A 216 13.16 -8.70 5.30
CA ASN A 216 13.44 -9.89 6.12
C ASN A 216 12.21 -10.35 6.91
N ALA A 217 11.42 -9.42 7.44
CA ALA A 217 10.17 -9.76 8.14
C ALA A 217 9.15 -10.41 7.21
N ASN A 218 9.03 -9.94 5.96
CA ASN A 218 8.17 -10.56 4.95
C ASN A 218 8.60 -12.00 4.63
N VAL A 219 9.90 -12.26 4.54
CA VAL A 219 10.43 -13.63 4.38
C VAL A 219 9.99 -14.52 5.54
N LEU A 220 10.22 -14.08 6.78
CA LEU A 220 9.82 -14.82 7.97
C LEU A 220 8.30 -15.03 8.05
N LEU A 221 7.52 -14.01 7.70
CA LEU A 221 6.06 -14.08 7.71
C LEU A 221 5.54 -15.04 6.64
N ALA A 222 6.12 -15.03 5.44
CA ALA A 222 5.75 -15.94 4.37
C ALA A 222 5.93 -17.41 4.77
N ASP A 223 7.01 -17.72 5.50
CA ASP A 223 7.27 -19.06 6.03
C ASP A 223 6.31 -19.41 7.19
N ALA A 224 5.95 -18.44 8.04
CA ALA A 224 5.06 -18.66 9.19
C ALA A 224 3.58 -18.74 8.81
N VAL A 225 3.17 -18.14 7.69
CA VAL A 225 1.78 -18.08 7.21
C VAL A 225 1.76 -18.29 5.68
N PRO A 226 2.03 -19.52 5.20
CA PRO A 226 2.21 -19.78 3.75
C PRO A 226 0.95 -19.52 2.90
N ASP A 227 -0.23 -19.54 3.50
CA ASP A 227 -1.49 -19.24 2.81
C ASP A 227 -1.78 -17.72 2.69
N LEU A 228 -1.00 -16.86 3.37
CA LEU A 228 -1.18 -15.42 3.30
C LEU A 228 -0.54 -14.86 2.02
N ARG A 229 -1.31 -14.15 1.23
CA ARG A 229 -0.79 -13.37 0.10
C ARG A 229 -0.18 -12.08 0.64
N ILE A 230 1.14 -11.96 0.55
CA ILE A 230 1.91 -10.82 1.02
C ILE A 230 2.33 -9.98 -0.19
N ILE A 231 2.13 -8.67 -0.11
CA ILE A 231 2.49 -7.73 -1.16
C ILE A 231 3.50 -6.73 -0.58
N MET A 232 4.66 -6.62 -1.22
CA MET A 232 5.62 -5.56 -0.92
C MET A 232 5.32 -4.36 -1.82
N ASP A 233 4.83 -3.28 -1.22
CA ASP A 233 4.59 -2.03 -1.92
C ASP A 233 5.91 -1.30 -2.21
N HIS A 234 5.97 -0.59 -3.33
CA HIS A 234 7.02 0.38 -3.64
C HIS A 234 8.45 -0.17 -3.62
N LEU A 235 8.63 -1.46 -3.95
CA LEU A 235 9.96 -2.07 -3.89
C LEU A 235 11.02 -1.34 -4.75
N PRO A 236 10.68 -0.75 -5.92
CA PRO A 236 11.63 0.06 -6.68
C PRO A 236 12.12 1.33 -5.98
N SER A 237 11.39 1.85 -4.98
CA SER A 237 11.80 3.06 -4.26
C SER A 237 12.92 2.81 -3.25
N PHE A 238 13.15 1.57 -2.84
CA PHE A 238 14.25 1.22 -1.95
C PHE A 238 15.56 1.04 -2.72
N ASP A 239 16.62 1.65 -2.23
CA ASP A 239 17.98 1.49 -2.74
C ASP A 239 18.93 1.23 -1.56
N PRO A 240 19.67 0.12 -1.56
CA PRO A 240 20.63 -0.14 -0.52
C PRO A 240 21.83 0.82 -0.62
N THR A 241 22.51 1.03 0.49
CA THR A 241 23.85 1.63 0.43
C THR A 241 24.80 0.69 -0.31
N PRO A 242 25.91 1.19 -0.90
CA PRO A 242 26.88 0.32 -1.59
C PRO A 242 27.33 -0.87 -0.74
N ASP A 243 27.58 -0.66 0.56
CA ASP A 243 27.95 -1.73 1.49
C ASP A 243 26.79 -2.70 1.80
N GLY A 244 25.56 -2.30 1.56
CA GLY A 244 24.34 -3.11 1.77
C GLY A 244 23.89 -3.89 0.54
N GLN A 245 24.50 -3.67 -0.62
CA GLN A 245 24.04 -4.24 -1.89
C GLN A 245 23.95 -5.79 -1.86
N ALA A 246 24.96 -6.47 -1.36
CA ALA A 246 24.97 -7.94 -1.28
C ALA A 246 23.86 -8.48 -0.37
N ALA A 247 23.60 -7.81 0.77
CA ALA A 247 22.52 -8.19 1.66
C ALA A 247 21.13 -7.91 1.04
N TYR A 248 21.01 -6.84 0.27
CA TYR A 248 19.80 -6.54 -0.49
C TYR A 248 19.52 -7.61 -1.55
N GLU A 249 20.50 -7.98 -2.34
CA GLU A 249 20.36 -9.03 -3.36
C GLU A 249 19.95 -10.37 -2.74
N GLU A 250 20.53 -10.72 -1.60
CA GLU A 250 20.15 -11.95 -0.88
C GLU A 250 18.71 -11.90 -0.36
N VAL A 251 18.27 -10.80 0.26
CA VAL A 251 16.88 -10.71 0.74
C VAL A 251 15.87 -10.67 -0.40
N ILE A 252 16.18 -10.04 -1.55
CA ILE A 252 15.34 -10.10 -2.76
C ILE A 252 15.19 -11.55 -3.24
N LYS A 253 16.30 -12.30 -3.30
CA LYS A 253 16.29 -13.71 -3.67
C LYS A 253 15.46 -14.56 -2.70
N GLU A 254 15.61 -14.31 -1.40
CA GLU A 254 14.82 -14.98 -0.36
C GLU A 254 13.31 -14.65 -0.48
N MET A 255 12.96 -13.39 -0.71
CA MET A 255 11.56 -13.01 -0.98
C MET A 255 11.03 -13.68 -2.26
N ALA A 256 11.81 -13.67 -3.32
CA ALA A 256 11.45 -14.27 -4.60
C ALA A 256 11.28 -15.79 -4.53
N ALA A 257 11.98 -16.48 -3.62
CA ALA A 257 11.82 -17.91 -3.38
C ALA A 257 10.47 -18.27 -2.71
N ARG A 258 9.75 -17.30 -2.10
CA ARG A 258 8.45 -17.53 -1.45
C ARG A 258 7.32 -17.23 -2.44
N PRO A 259 6.53 -18.23 -2.85
CA PRO A 259 5.49 -18.05 -3.89
C PRO A 259 4.34 -17.16 -3.46
N ASN A 260 4.15 -16.97 -2.15
CA ASN A 260 3.13 -16.12 -1.56
C ASN A 260 3.55 -14.66 -1.35
N ILE A 261 4.76 -14.26 -1.81
CA ILE A 261 5.21 -12.85 -1.85
C ILE A 261 5.11 -12.33 -3.29
N SER A 262 4.40 -11.22 -3.45
CA SER A 262 4.29 -10.43 -4.66
C SER A 262 4.77 -9.00 -4.42
N VAL A 263 5.06 -8.26 -5.48
CA VAL A 263 5.59 -6.90 -5.37
C VAL A 263 4.88 -5.93 -6.30
N LYS A 264 4.73 -4.69 -5.87
CA LYS A 264 4.31 -3.59 -6.72
C LYS A 264 5.53 -2.85 -7.25
N LEU A 265 5.62 -2.71 -8.56
CA LEU A 265 6.63 -1.88 -9.21
C LEU A 265 6.10 -0.44 -9.30
N THR A 266 5.96 0.20 -8.17
CA THR A 266 5.46 1.57 -7.95
C THR A 266 6.58 2.46 -7.41
N GLU A 267 6.37 3.77 -7.38
CA GLU A 267 7.36 4.77 -6.92
C GLU A 267 8.72 4.68 -7.68
N VAL A 268 8.67 4.27 -8.95
CA VAL A 268 9.89 4.06 -9.74
C VAL A 268 10.67 5.37 -9.93
N TYR A 269 9.97 6.50 -10.01
CA TYR A 269 10.55 7.83 -10.17
C TYR A 269 10.96 8.50 -8.86
N HIS A 270 10.62 7.90 -7.71
CA HIS A 270 10.98 8.48 -6.42
C HIS A 270 12.49 8.58 -6.26
N PRO A 271 12.99 9.73 -5.74
CA PRO A 271 14.42 9.89 -5.49
C PRO A 271 14.88 8.85 -4.47
N LYS A 272 16.06 8.32 -4.69
CA LYS A 272 16.64 7.28 -3.84
C LYS A 272 17.60 7.86 -2.81
N PRO A 273 17.79 7.19 -1.67
CA PRO A 273 18.86 7.55 -0.75
C PRO A 273 20.19 7.57 -1.50
N GLY A 274 20.91 8.69 -1.46
CA GLY A 274 22.19 8.85 -2.14
C GLY A 274 22.14 9.60 -3.48
N ASP A 275 20.98 9.70 -4.14
CA ASP A 275 20.83 10.44 -5.40
C ASP A 275 20.75 11.98 -5.21
N GLY A 276 20.92 12.47 -3.98
CA GLY A 276 20.77 13.90 -3.66
C GLY A 276 19.35 14.42 -3.86
N GLY A 277 18.35 13.54 -3.93
CA GLY A 277 16.95 13.87 -4.19
C GLY A 277 16.63 14.15 -5.65
N VAL A 278 17.49 13.77 -6.57
CA VAL A 278 17.28 13.97 -8.01
C VAL A 278 16.22 13.01 -8.53
N ILE A 279 15.17 13.55 -9.15
CA ILE A 279 14.14 12.78 -9.83
C ILE A 279 14.68 12.38 -11.21
N VAL A 280 14.88 11.07 -11.42
CA VAL A 280 15.35 10.51 -12.69
C VAL A 280 14.14 10.00 -13.45
N LYS A 281 13.84 10.60 -14.62
CA LYS A 281 12.73 10.19 -15.49
C LYS A 281 13.18 9.53 -16.81
N ASN A 282 14.48 9.33 -16.99
CA ASN A 282 15.00 8.67 -18.17
C ASN A 282 14.79 7.15 -18.08
N TYR A 283 14.15 6.56 -19.07
CA TYR A 283 13.84 5.13 -19.12
C TYR A 283 15.09 4.25 -18.98
N GLU A 284 16.17 4.56 -19.68
CA GLU A 284 17.38 3.73 -19.69
C GLU A 284 18.04 3.64 -18.31
N ALA A 285 17.95 4.73 -17.52
CA ALA A 285 18.46 4.74 -16.16
C ALA A 285 17.62 3.88 -15.20
N LEU A 286 16.34 3.72 -15.49
CA LEU A 286 15.40 2.97 -14.65
C LEU A 286 15.26 1.51 -15.07
N ARG A 287 15.52 1.21 -16.34
CA ARG A 287 15.31 -0.10 -16.98
C ARG A 287 16.01 -1.24 -16.24
N ALA A 288 17.28 -1.09 -15.92
CA ALA A 288 18.07 -2.16 -15.29
C ALA A 288 17.48 -2.62 -13.95
N ARG A 289 16.96 -1.68 -13.14
CA ARG A 289 16.28 -2.01 -11.88
C ARG A 289 14.95 -2.73 -12.12
N LEU A 290 14.16 -2.28 -13.09
CA LEU A 290 12.89 -2.93 -13.43
C LEU A 290 13.12 -4.36 -13.95
N GLU A 291 14.14 -4.56 -14.79
CA GLU A 291 14.54 -5.90 -15.26
C GLU A 291 14.98 -6.78 -14.09
N TYR A 292 15.84 -6.29 -13.20
CA TYR A 292 16.28 -7.05 -12.03
C TYR A 292 15.12 -7.54 -11.16
N LEU A 293 14.15 -6.65 -10.85
CA LEU A 293 13.01 -7.03 -10.02
C LEU A 293 12.03 -7.93 -10.79
N PHE A 294 11.81 -7.68 -12.08
CA PHE A 294 10.96 -8.54 -12.90
C PHE A 294 11.54 -9.95 -13.03
N ASP A 295 12.86 -10.07 -13.26
CA ASP A 295 13.53 -11.37 -13.37
C ASP A 295 13.54 -12.12 -12.03
N ALA A 296 13.71 -11.41 -10.92
CA ALA A 296 13.67 -12.02 -9.59
C ALA A 296 12.29 -12.59 -9.23
N PHE A 297 11.21 -11.80 -9.36
CA PHE A 297 9.87 -12.21 -8.95
C PHE A 297 9.07 -12.93 -10.05
N GLY A 298 9.49 -12.82 -11.29
CA GLY A 298 8.82 -13.43 -12.44
C GLY A 298 7.51 -12.73 -12.83
N GLU A 299 6.95 -13.17 -13.95
CA GLU A 299 5.80 -12.54 -14.59
C GLU A 299 4.49 -12.62 -13.80
N ASP A 300 4.38 -13.56 -12.84
CA ASP A 300 3.15 -13.85 -12.10
C ASP A 300 3.02 -13.06 -10.78
N ARG A 301 4.09 -12.37 -10.34
CA ARG A 301 4.13 -11.77 -9.00
C ARG A 301 4.51 -10.29 -8.97
N VAL A 302 4.50 -9.63 -10.11
CA VAL A 302 4.72 -8.19 -10.25
C VAL A 302 3.41 -7.51 -10.64
N MET A 303 3.11 -6.32 -10.07
CA MET A 303 1.87 -5.58 -10.32
C MET A 303 2.13 -4.11 -10.59
N PHE A 304 1.25 -3.53 -11.41
CA PHE A 304 1.19 -2.09 -11.66
C PHE A 304 0.49 -1.36 -10.52
N GLY A 305 0.94 -0.14 -10.23
CA GLY A 305 0.29 0.84 -9.38
C GLY A 305 0.94 2.20 -9.55
N THR A 306 0.18 3.28 -9.35
CA THR A 306 0.67 4.66 -9.50
C THR A 306 1.08 5.31 -8.18
N ASP A 307 0.60 4.79 -7.07
CA ASP A 307 0.71 5.46 -5.77
C ASP A 307 0.14 6.90 -5.77
N TYR A 308 -0.89 7.13 -6.61
CA TYR A 308 -1.58 8.43 -6.63
C TYR A 308 -2.32 8.68 -5.31
N PRO A 309 -2.31 9.89 -4.75
CA PRO A 309 -1.61 11.07 -5.24
C PRO A 309 -0.21 11.27 -4.65
N ASN A 310 0.32 10.32 -3.88
CA ASN A 310 1.62 10.46 -3.22
C ASN A 310 2.76 10.69 -4.23
N SER A 311 2.75 9.97 -5.34
CA SER A 311 3.74 10.13 -6.42
C SER A 311 3.46 11.30 -7.36
N TYR A 312 2.30 11.97 -7.26
CA TYR A 312 1.86 12.94 -8.29
C TYR A 312 2.76 14.19 -8.40
N GLY A 313 3.43 14.57 -7.32
CA GLY A 313 4.45 15.63 -7.34
C GLY A 313 5.79 15.20 -7.95
N VAL A 314 5.99 13.89 -8.16
CA VAL A 314 7.20 13.33 -8.78
C VAL A 314 6.95 13.00 -10.24
N ALA A 315 5.84 12.32 -10.52
CA ALA A 315 5.44 11.91 -11.86
C ALA A 315 3.92 11.98 -12.03
N THR A 316 3.47 12.31 -13.24
CA THR A 316 2.05 12.23 -13.58
C THR A 316 1.65 10.76 -13.79
N ILE A 317 0.35 10.46 -13.67
CA ILE A 317 -0.17 9.11 -13.99
C ILE A 317 0.21 8.69 -15.42
N SER A 318 0.21 9.66 -16.37
CA SER A 318 0.62 9.38 -17.75
C SER A 318 2.09 8.97 -17.86
N GLU A 319 2.98 9.58 -17.10
CA GLU A 319 4.40 9.19 -17.05
C GLU A 319 4.58 7.82 -16.41
N GLU A 320 3.89 7.54 -15.29
CA GLU A 320 3.93 6.22 -14.62
C GLU A 320 3.47 5.10 -15.56
N VAL A 321 2.33 5.28 -16.20
CA VAL A 321 1.79 4.32 -17.18
C VAL A 321 2.72 4.20 -18.39
N GLY A 322 3.19 5.34 -18.93
CA GLY A 322 4.08 5.38 -20.10
C GLY A 322 5.39 4.64 -19.88
N LEU A 323 6.01 4.83 -18.72
CA LEU A 323 7.23 4.11 -18.33
C LEU A 323 7.02 2.59 -18.38
N MET A 324 5.94 2.12 -17.76
CA MET A 324 5.69 0.68 -17.67
C MET A 324 5.21 0.10 -19.01
N GLN A 325 4.46 0.85 -19.81
CA GLN A 325 4.13 0.46 -21.18
C GLN A 325 5.40 0.35 -22.04
N GLN A 326 6.37 1.24 -21.88
CA GLN A 326 7.65 1.16 -22.57
C GLN A 326 8.46 -0.06 -22.11
N PHE A 327 8.56 -0.29 -20.80
CA PHE A 327 9.26 -1.45 -20.24
C PHE A 327 8.68 -2.78 -20.75
N PHE A 328 7.36 -2.90 -20.77
CA PHE A 328 6.69 -4.10 -21.20
C PHE A 328 6.51 -4.21 -22.72
N SER A 329 6.85 -3.18 -23.51
CA SER A 329 6.62 -3.17 -24.97
C SER A 329 7.37 -4.27 -25.72
N THR A 330 8.48 -4.75 -25.18
CA THR A 330 9.30 -5.84 -25.74
C THR A 330 8.90 -7.21 -25.22
N LYS A 331 8.02 -7.29 -24.24
CA LYS A 331 7.58 -8.54 -23.62
C LYS A 331 6.32 -9.07 -24.32
N PRO A 332 6.11 -10.41 -24.34
CA PRO A 332 4.88 -10.99 -24.90
C PRO A 332 3.61 -10.37 -24.31
N ARG A 333 2.55 -10.28 -25.12
CA ARG A 333 1.25 -9.72 -24.68
C ARG A 333 0.72 -10.38 -23.39
N ALA A 334 0.88 -11.69 -23.26
CA ALA A 334 0.47 -12.41 -22.05
C ALA A 334 1.16 -11.89 -20.78
N GLN A 335 2.45 -11.56 -20.85
CA GLN A 335 3.18 -10.97 -19.71
C GLN A 335 2.73 -9.54 -19.43
N GLN A 336 2.41 -8.76 -20.46
CA GLN A 336 1.84 -7.43 -20.29
C GLN A 336 0.50 -7.49 -19.58
N GLU A 337 -0.41 -8.39 -20.00
CA GLU A 337 -1.72 -8.59 -19.35
C GLU A 337 -1.58 -9.04 -17.91
N LYS A 338 -0.65 -9.95 -17.58
CA LYS A 338 -0.34 -10.34 -16.21
C LYS A 338 0.03 -9.12 -15.36
N TYR A 339 0.96 -8.31 -15.81
CA TYR A 339 1.42 -7.14 -15.09
C TYR A 339 0.32 -6.09 -14.90
N PHE A 340 -0.39 -5.74 -15.97
CA PHE A 340 -1.32 -4.61 -15.93
C PHE A 340 -2.65 -4.93 -15.24
N TRP A 341 -3.07 -6.20 -15.15
CA TRP A 341 -4.34 -6.51 -14.48
C TRP A 341 -4.50 -7.92 -13.90
N GLN A 342 -3.92 -8.98 -14.54
CA GLN A 342 -4.20 -10.36 -14.14
C GLN A 342 -3.62 -10.68 -12.75
N ASN A 343 -2.39 -10.27 -12.46
CA ASN A 343 -1.75 -10.51 -11.17
C ASN A 343 -2.51 -9.83 -10.04
N SER A 344 -2.90 -8.57 -10.21
CA SER A 344 -3.74 -7.89 -9.21
C SER A 344 -5.09 -8.59 -9.02
N SER A 345 -5.66 -9.18 -10.09
CA SER A 345 -6.87 -9.99 -9.99
C SER A 345 -6.67 -11.24 -9.12
N MET A 346 -5.58 -11.97 -9.32
CA MET A 346 -5.27 -13.17 -8.54
C MET A 346 -4.95 -12.86 -7.08
N ILE A 347 -4.24 -11.76 -6.84
CA ILE A 347 -3.72 -11.42 -5.51
C ILE A 347 -4.79 -10.75 -4.65
N TYR A 348 -5.49 -9.73 -5.17
CA TYR A 348 -6.52 -9.03 -4.42
C TYR A 348 -7.91 -9.64 -4.58
N LYS A 349 -8.15 -10.40 -5.66
CA LYS A 349 -9.48 -10.91 -6.01
C LYS A 349 -10.50 -9.77 -6.07
N TRP A 350 -10.12 -8.67 -6.71
CA TRP A 350 -10.95 -7.47 -6.84
C TRP A 350 -12.24 -7.74 -7.62
N VAL A 351 -13.20 -6.84 -7.54
CA VAL A 351 -14.56 -7.03 -8.08
C VAL A 351 -14.74 -6.22 -9.35
N LYS A 352 -15.20 -6.86 -10.44
CA LYS A 352 -15.64 -6.17 -11.65
C LYS A 352 -16.89 -5.36 -11.35
N ARG A 353 -16.89 -4.08 -11.73
CA ARG A 353 -17.97 -3.12 -11.43
C ARG A 353 -18.42 -2.29 -12.63
N ALA A 354 -17.70 -2.37 -13.76
CA ALA A 354 -18.03 -1.68 -15.00
C ALA A 354 -17.71 -2.57 -16.21
N ASP A 355 -18.36 -2.30 -17.33
CA ASP A 355 -18.23 -3.13 -18.53
C ASP A 355 -16.85 -3.06 -19.18
N ASP A 356 -16.19 -1.91 -19.08
CA ASP A 356 -14.83 -1.66 -19.58
C ASP A 356 -13.73 -2.37 -18.76
N GLN A 357 -14.06 -2.90 -17.59
CA GLN A 357 -13.13 -3.67 -16.78
C GLN A 357 -13.04 -5.13 -17.27
N PRO A 358 -11.84 -5.74 -17.21
CA PRO A 358 -11.69 -7.15 -17.55
C PRO A 358 -12.42 -8.05 -16.55
N THR A 359 -12.71 -9.28 -16.95
CA THR A 359 -13.28 -10.26 -16.02
C THR A 359 -12.19 -10.78 -15.08
N PRO A 360 -12.34 -10.66 -13.75
CA PRO A 360 -11.35 -11.16 -12.81
C PRO A 360 -11.08 -12.65 -12.98
N LEU A 361 -9.80 -13.03 -12.86
CA LEU A 361 -9.39 -14.44 -12.91
C LEU A 361 -9.73 -15.18 -11.61
N ALA A 362 -9.59 -14.48 -10.47
CA ALA A 362 -9.98 -14.99 -9.16
C ALA A 362 -11.33 -14.39 -8.75
N GLN A 363 -12.25 -15.22 -8.33
CA GLN A 363 -13.61 -14.85 -7.95
C GLN A 363 -13.87 -15.14 -6.46
N GLY A 364 -14.70 -14.29 -5.85
CA GLY A 364 -15.23 -14.53 -4.52
C GLY A 364 -14.25 -14.33 -3.36
N LYS A 365 -14.79 -14.37 -2.16
CA LYS A 365 -14.08 -14.48 -0.89
C LYS A 365 -14.42 -15.83 -0.25
N ALA A 366 -13.52 -16.39 0.54
CA ALA A 366 -13.86 -17.45 1.47
C ALA A 366 -14.95 -16.98 2.44
N ALA A 367 -15.74 -17.91 2.95
CA ALA A 367 -16.67 -17.60 4.05
C ALA A 367 -15.88 -17.02 5.23
N PRO A 368 -16.43 -16.02 5.96
CA PRO A 368 -15.75 -15.48 7.13
C PRO A 368 -15.45 -16.62 8.11
N PRO A 369 -14.28 -16.58 8.78
CA PRO A 369 -13.98 -17.56 9.81
C PRO A 369 -15.11 -17.58 10.84
N ALA A 370 -15.52 -18.77 11.26
CA ALA A 370 -16.51 -18.92 12.32
C ALA A 370 -16.00 -18.15 13.55
N PRO A 371 -16.90 -17.41 14.26
CA PRO A 371 -16.52 -16.72 15.47
C PRO A 371 -15.81 -17.73 16.41
N ALA A 372 -14.64 -17.33 16.91
CA ALA A 372 -13.91 -18.16 17.86
C ALA A 372 -14.89 -18.57 18.96
N ARG A 373 -15.14 -19.88 19.14
CA ARG A 373 -15.94 -20.37 20.25
C ARG A 373 -15.20 -19.92 21.50
N MET A 374 -15.80 -19.00 22.24
CA MET A 374 -15.36 -18.76 23.60
C MET A 374 -15.45 -20.10 24.32
N GLY A 375 -14.32 -20.64 24.72
CA GLY A 375 -14.25 -21.88 25.50
C GLY A 375 -15.16 -21.75 26.72
N PRO A 376 -15.76 -22.81 27.22
CA PRO A 376 -16.57 -22.77 28.42
C PRO A 376 -15.73 -22.14 29.53
N GLY A 377 -16.27 -21.07 30.14
CA GLY A 377 -15.59 -20.31 31.19
C GLY A 377 -15.00 -21.24 32.23
N GLY A 378 -13.77 -20.94 32.63
CA GLY A 378 -13.04 -21.67 33.64
C GLY A 378 -13.86 -21.80 34.95
N PRO A 379 -13.50 -22.76 35.80
CA PRO A 379 -14.30 -23.14 36.96
C PRO A 379 -14.52 -21.97 37.90
N GLY A 380 -15.80 -21.75 38.26
CA GLY A 380 -16.25 -20.69 39.14
C GLY A 380 -15.49 -20.71 40.47
N GLY A 381 -14.97 -19.53 40.83
CA GLY A 381 -14.46 -19.28 42.17
C GLY A 381 -15.58 -19.42 43.22
N PRO A 382 -15.22 -19.75 44.48
CA PRO A 382 -16.19 -20.05 45.53
C PRO A 382 -17.07 -18.87 45.86
N ARG A 383 -18.37 -19.12 45.97
CA ARG A 383 -19.36 -18.11 46.48
C ARG A 383 -19.05 -17.80 47.94
N PRO A 384 -19.03 -16.55 48.36
CA PRO A 384 -19.04 -16.23 49.79
C PRO A 384 -20.36 -16.68 50.39
N GLN A 385 -20.28 -17.50 51.46
CA GLN A 385 -21.37 -17.75 52.39
C GLN A 385 -21.43 -16.57 53.37
N GLY A 386 -22.59 -16.03 53.58
CA GLY A 386 -22.88 -15.05 54.59
C GLY A 386 -24.09 -14.24 54.23
#